data_eceb2d81cc7df650a37afb2623e66f01
#
_entry.id   eceb2d81cc7df650a37afb2623e66f01
#
_cell.length_a   1.000
_cell.length_b   1.000
_cell.length_c   1.000
_cell.angle_alpha   90.00
_cell.angle_beta   90.00
_cell.angle_gamma   90.00
#
_symmetry.space_group_name_H-M   'P 1'
#
loop_
_entity.id
_entity.type
_entity.pdbx_description
1 polymer ?
#
loop_
_entity_poly.entity_id
_entity_poly.type
_entity_poly.pdbx_seq_one_letter_code
_entity_poly.pdbx_strand_id
1 'polypeptide(L)'
;SISIATFEKLLENLNINHLDYLTFYYDNIDTETTDFANRLQKLLQSGSSSKLVNECKKELKKEDIEFSKRLTILIYLNNILWKEDKELFEENRRIIKDRIDSQDKLGFDEIYGLFILIYSATKGDYSVEYIERIIDECFKNIPVRNYLSKYMSAVYCDLLKVAISFLVRAGYYELAEKKCKETLKLYNENPLLLNRATFSKEIVAILASIYLKQNKEEGVILANKILKYEDIVAEITGDPYYRQVRDVTYEAYCKANKTGLDIEF
;
A
#
# COMPACT_ATOMS: atom_id res chain seq x y z
N SER A 1 17.91 -3.51 29.43
CA SER A 1 16.71 -3.88 28.63
C SER A 1 15.66 -4.48 29.56
N ILE A 2 14.43 -4.08 29.43
CA ILE A 2 13.29 -4.65 30.18
C ILE A 2 12.71 -5.78 29.32
N SER A 3 12.40 -6.95 29.92
CA SER A 3 11.74 -8.04 29.21
C SER A 3 10.30 -7.64 28.85
N ILE A 4 9.73 -8.22 27.80
CA ILE A 4 8.32 -8.00 27.40
C ILE A 4 7.38 -8.30 28.59
N ALA A 5 7.59 -9.41 29.29
CA ALA A 5 6.78 -9.78 30.46
C ALA A 5 6.86 -8.76 31.60
N THR A 6 8.04 -8.16 31.84
CA THR A 6 8.21 -7.09 32.83
C THR A 6 7.50 -5.81 32.38
N PHE A 7 7.55 -5.50 31.10
CA PHE A 7 6.87 -4.35 30.52
C PHE A 7 5.35 -4.49 30.57
N GLU A 8 4.81 -5.66 30.20
CA GLU A 8 3.37 -5.96 30.33
C GLU A 8 2.88 -5.79 31.76
N LYS A 9 3.62 -6.36 32.72
CA LYS A 9 3.29 -6.21 34.15
C LYS A 9 3.36 -4.75 34.65
N LEU A 10 4.26 -3.95 34.06
CA LEU A 10 4.32 -2.51 34.36
C LEU A 10 3.07 -1.78 33.86
N LEU A 11 2.64 -2.05 32.62
CA LEU A 11 1.43 -1.47 32.04
C LEU A 11 0.18 -1.86 32.84
N GLU A 12 0.07 -3.14 33.22
CA GLU A 12 -1.03 -3.62 34.10
C GLU A 12 -1.06 -2.88 35.44
N ASN A 13 0.09 -2.74 36.11
CA ASN A 13 0.19 -2.04 37.37
C ASN A 13 -0.18 -0.55 37.30
N LEU A 14 0.05 0.07 36.12
CA LEU A 14 -0.30 1.45 35.84
C LEU A 14 -1.73 1.61 35.30
N ASN A 15 -2.46 0.50 35.13
CA ASN A 15 -3.78 0.45 34.50
C ASN A 15 -3.80 1.11 33.11
N ILE A 16 -2.69 0.95 32.37
CA ILE A 16 -2.51 1.44 31.00
C ILE A 16 -2.66 0.24 30.07
N ASN A 17 -3.58 0.29 29.11
CA ASN A 17 -3.64 -0.73 28.09
C ASN A 17 -2.56 -0.51 27.02
N HIS A 18 -2.21 -1.58 26.29
CA HIS A 18 -1.16 -1.51 25.26
C HIS A 18 -1.46 -0.48 24.16
N LEU A 19 -2.73 -0.27 23.84
CA LEU A 19 -3.12 0.69 22.80
C LEU A 19 -2.93 2.12 23.27
N ASP A 20 -3.31 2.44 24.51
CA ASP A 20 -3.10 3.78 25.11
C ASP A 20 -1.60 4.09 25.17
N TYR A 21 -0.77 3.08 25.55
CA TYR A 21 0.67 3.23 25.57
C TYR A 21 1.22 3.48 24.16
N LEU A 22 0.81 2.70 23.16
CA LEU A 22 1.26 2.88 21.77
C LEU A 22 0.82 4.23 21.22
N THR A 23 -0.41 4.66 21.49
CA THR A 23 -0.90 5.98 21.08
C THR A 23 -0.04 7.08 21.71
N PHE A 24 0.19 7.02 23.02
CA PHE A 24 1.06 7.97 23.72
C PHE A 24 2.50 7.94 23.19
N TYR A 25 3.03 6.75 22.92
CA TYR A 25 4.37 6.57 22.38
C TYR A 25 4.50 7.22 21.01
N TYR A 26 3.58 6.93 20.07
CA TYR A 26 3.60 7.49 18.73
C TYR A 26 3.32 9.00 18.72
N ASP A 27 2.49 9.51 19.62
CA ASP A 27 2.24 10.95 19.72
C ASP A 27 3.44 11.74 20.26
N ASN A 28 4.35 11.10 21.00
CA ASN A 28 5.43 11.80 21.71
C ASN A 28 6.87 11.49 21.24
N ILE A 29 7.09 10.43 20.47
CA ILE A 29 8.47 9.99 20.16
C ILE A 29 8.91 10.29 18.74
N ASP A 30 8.03 10.35 17.75
CA ASP A 30 8.43 10.61 16.36
C ASP A 30 8.03 12.00 15.85
N THR A 31 8.33 13.03 16.65
CA THR A 31 8.09 14.41 16.23
C THR A 31 8.95 14.79 15.03
N GLU A 32 10.19 14.32 14.92
CA GLU A 32 11.12 14.72 13.87
C GLU A 32 10.75 14.16 12.49
N THR A 33 10.38 12.87 12.39
CA THR A 33 9.92 12.27 11.14
C THR A 33 8.54 12.81 10.76
N THR A 34 7.63 12.98 11.71
CA THR A 34 6.32 13.58 11.50
C THR A 34 6.43 15.04 11.04
N ASP A 35 7.29 15.85 11.66
CA ASP A 35 7.55 17.22 11.25
C ASP A 35 8.17 17.29 9.85
N PHE A 36 9.05 16.35 9.53
CA PHE A 36 9.62 16.24 8.19
C PHE A 36 8.55 15.91 7.16
N ALA A 37 7.71 14.90 7.40
CA ALA A 37 6.60 14.54 6.53
C ALA A 37 5.62 15.71 6.31
N ASN A 38 5.26 16.43 7.38
CA ASN A 38 4.41 17.61 7.33
C ASN A 38 5.02 18.75 6.50
N ARG A 39 6.34 18.97 6.59
CA ARG A 39 7.04 19.95 5.74
C ARG A 39 6.99 19.55 4.27
N LEU A 40 7.24 18.27 3.93
CA LEU A 40 7.15 17.77 2.56
C LEU A 40 5.72 17.91 2.01
N GLN A 41 4.72 17.59 2.81
CA GLN A 41 3.32 17.73 2.41
C GLN A 41 2.94 19.18 2.09
N LYS A 42 3.35 20.13 2.93
CA LYS A 42 3.14 21.57 2.66
C LYS A 42 3.83 22.04 1.39
N LEU A 43 5.05 21.57 1.12
CA LEU A 43 5.74 21.86 -0.13
C LEU A 43 5.05 21.28 -1.35
N LEU A 44 4.53 20.07 -1.25
CA LEU A 44 3.75 19.41 -2.31
C LEU A 44 2.46 20.20 -2.59
N GLN A 45 1.71 20.55 -1.56
CA GLN A 45 0.45 21.33 -1.68
C GLN A 45 0.66 22.73 -2.25
N SER A 46 1.82 23.35 -1.97
CA SER A 46 2.18 24.67 -2.53
C SER A 46 2.63 24.62 -3.99
N GLY A 47 2.70 23.44 -4.63
CA GLY A 47 3.21 23.26 -5.97
C GLY A 47 4.71 23.47 -6.13
N SER A 48 5.45 23.56 -5.00
CA SER A 48 6.88 23.87 -4.99
C SER A 48 7.75 22.60 -5.18
N SER A 49 7.58 21.90 -6.29
CA SER A 49 8.27 20.63 -6.57
C SER A 49 9.81 20.73 -6.44
N SER A 50 10.43 21.82 -6.91
CA SER A 50 11.87 22.00 -6.82
C SER A 50 12.35 22.16 -5.37
N LYS A 51 11.60 22.85 -4.52
CA LYS A 51 11.93 22.99 -3.09
C LYS A 51 11.76 21.64 -2.37
N LEU A 52 10.72 20.90 -2.69
CA LEU A 52 10.47 19.56 -2.15
C LEU A 52 11.63 18.62 -2.50
N VAL A 53 12.04 18.58 -3.76
CA VAL A 53 13.17 17.75 -4.22
C VAL A 53 14.46 18.15 -3.51
N ASN A 54 14.76 19.45 -3.37
CA ASN A 54 15.95 19.92 -2.69
C ASN A 54 15.97 19.56 -1.20
N GLU A 55 14.84 19.63 -0.50
CA GLU A 55 14.74 19.24 0.90
C GLU A 55 15.00 17.73 1.05
N CYS A 56 14.45 16.90 0.18
CA CYS A 56 14.69 15.46 0.19
C CYS A 56 16.15 15.10 -0.15
N LYS A 57 16.75 15.76 -1.16
CA LYS A 57 18.18 15.57 -1.48
C LYS A 57 19.09 15.94 -0.32
N LYS A 58 18.75 16.99 0.42
CA LYS A 58 19.50 17.41 1.61
C LYS A 58 19.42 16.37 2.72
N GLU A 59 18.22 15.79 2.94
CA GLU A 59 18.04 14.76 3.95
C GLU A 59 18.74 13.46 3.57
N LEU A 60 18.63 13.00 2.32
CA LEU A 60 19.27 11.78 1.83
C LEU A 60 20.81 11.80 1.89
N LYS A 61 21.43 12.97 1.93
CA LYS A 61 22.89 13.13 2.05
C LYS A 61 23.41 12.98 3.48
N LYS A 62 22.53 12.90 4.48
CA LYS A 62 22.95 12.67 5.87
C LYS A 62 23.42 11.22 6.02
N GLU A 63 24.54 11.00 6.70
CA GLU A 63 25.11 9.66 6.92
C GLU A 63 24.16 8.79 7.78
N ASP A 64 23.53 9.39 8.80
CA ASP A 64 22.69 8.70 9.79
C ASP A 64 21.18 8.98 9.57
N ILE A 65 20.73 8.99 8.32
CA ILE A 65 19.30 9.18 8.05
C ILE A 65 18.48 7.97 8.55
N GLU A 66 17.46 8.25 9.33
CA GLU A 66 16.52 7.25 9.82
C GLU A 66 15.75 6.55 8.68
N PHE A 67 15.48 5.26 8.87
CA PHE A 67 14.81 4.45 7.85
C PHE A 67 13.39 4.96 7.54
N SER A 68 12.63 5.37 8.55
CA SER A 68 11.32 6.00 8.42
C SER A 68 11.35 7.26 7.54
N LYS A 69 12.38 8.09 7.66
CA LYS A 69 12.59 9.26 6.78
C LYS A 69 12.91 8.85 5.34
N ARG A 70 13.70 7.79 5.14
CA ARG A 70 13.96 7.24 3.79
C ARG A 70 12.68 6.75 3.13
N LEU A 71 11.81 6.06 3.88
CA LEU A 71 10.51 5.63 3.40
C LEU A 71 9.61 6.81 3.06
N THR A 72 9.54 7.81 3.94
CA THR A 72 8.79 9.05 3.71
C THR A 72 9.24 9.74 2.41
N ILE A 73 10.56 9.87 2.21
CA ILE A 73 11.12 10.44 0.98
C ILE A 73 10.71 9.61 -0.25
N LEU A 74 10.79 8.29 -0.17
CA LEU A 74 10.41 7.42 -1.28
C LEU A 74 8.94 7.59 -1.67
N ILE A 75 8.04 7.73 -0.68
CA ILE A 75 6.60 7.96 -0.90
C ILE A 75 6.36 9.27 -1.66
N TYR A 76 6.90 10.38 -1.13
CA TYR A 76 6.64 11.70 -1.70
C TYR A 76 7.31 11.92 -3.05
N LEU A 77 8.42 11.23 -3.32
CA LEU A 77 9.26 11.49 -4.48
C LEU A 77 9.22 10.40 -5.55
N ASN A 78 8.50 9.31 -5.31
CA ASN A 78 8.41 8.21 -6.26
C ASN A 78 8.06 8.68 -7.68
N ASN A 79 7.23 9.73 -7.80
CA ASN A 79 6.85 10.29 -9.08
C ASN A 79 7.70 11.49 -9.55
N ILE A 80 8.44 12.13 -8.64
CA ILE A 80 9.16 13.39 -8.87
C ILE A 80 10.66 13.13 -9.03
N LEU A 81 11.30 12.44 -8.08
CA LEU A 81 12.74 12.11 -8.16
C LEU A 81 13.07 11.20 -9.35
N TRP A 82 12.18 10.28 -9.68
CA TRP A 82 12.33 9.44 -10.87
C TRP A 82 12.58 10.25 -12.14
N LYS A 83 11.93 11.43 -12.26
CA LYS A 83 12.07 12.31 -13.44
C LYS A 83 13.28 13.24 -13.34
N GLU A 84 13.64 13.70 -12.14
CA GLU A 84 14.64 14.74 -11.92
C GLU A 84 16.01 14.18 -11.52
N ASP A 85 16.07 13.07 -10.80
CA ASP A 85 17.29 12.42 -10.35
C ASP A 85 17.10 10.92 -10.19
N LYS A 86 17.20 10.21 -11.30
CA LYS A 86 17.01 8.76 -11.37
C LYS A 86 18.03 8.00 -10.52
N GLU A 87 19.29 8.46 -10.51
CA GLU A 87 20.37 7.77 -9.78
C GLU A 87 20.11 7.80 -8.27
N LEU A 88 19.80 8.96 -7.72
CA LEU A 88 19.47 9.10 -6.29
C LEU A 88 18.22 8.31 -5.90
N PHE A 89 17.21 8.26 -6.79
CA PHE A 89 16.01 7.49 -6.57
C PHE A 89 16.31 5.98 -6.48
N GLU A 90 17.07 5.44 -7.44
CA GLU A 90 17.43 4.03 -7.47
C GLU A 90 18.38 3.66 -6.31
N GLU A 91 19.28 4.54 -5.92
CA GLU A 91 20.13 4.33 -4.74
C GLU A 91 19.29 4.22 -3.45
N ASN A 92 18.33 5.13 -3.24
CA ASN A 92 17.46 5.09 -2.08
C ASN A 92 16.59 3.81 -2.07
N ARG A 93 16.07 3.40 -3.23
CA ARG A 93 15.33 2.13 -3.38
C ARG A 93 16.18 0.93 -3.01
N ARG A 94 17.45 0.89 -3.48
CA ARG A 94 18.38 -0.19 -3.18
C ARG A 94 18.66 -0.28 -1.68
N ILE A 95 18.94 0.83 -1.01
CA ILE A 95 19.19 0.87 0.44
C ILE A 95 17.98 0.32 1.22
N ILE A 96 16.76 0.73 0.84
CA ILE A 96 15.53 0.24 1.47
C ILE A 96 15.37 -1.26 1.24
N LYS A 97 15.59 -1.73 0.00
CA LYS A 97 15.50 -3.15 -0.35
C LYS A 97 16.53 -3.98 0.41
N ASP A 98 17.79 -3.57 0.43
CA ASP A 98 18.87 -4.29 1.11
C ASP A 98 18.59 -4.43 2.61
N ARG A 99 18.02 -3.39 3.24
CA ARG A 99 17.59 -3.46 4.64
C ARG A 99 16.46 -4.48 4.83
N ILE A 100 15.43 -4.45 3.99
CA ILE A 100 14.30 -5.40 4.08
C ILE A 100 14.80 -6.84 3.89
N ASP A 101 15.63 -7.08 2.89
CA ASP A 101 16.15 -8.41 2.57
C ASP A 101 17.09 -8.95 3.68
N SER A 102 17.67 -8.09 4.51
CA SER A 102 18.52 -8.47 5.65
C SER A 102 17.75 -8.87 6.91
N GLN A 103 16.42 -8.68 6.95
CA GLN A 103 15.61 -8.96 8.13
C GLN A 103 15.00 -10.37 8.10
N ASP A 104 15.14 -11.13 9.18
CA ASP A 104 14.46 -12.44 9.36
C ASP A 104 12.95 -12.27 9.57
N LYS A 105 12.53 -11.15 10.15
CA LYS A 105 11.12 -10.80 10.39
C LYS A 105 10.90 -9.34 10.03
N LEU A 106 9.84 -9.12 9.25
CA LEU A 106 9.47 -7.78 8.84
C LEU A 106 8.63 -7.09 9.93
N GLY A 107 9.06 -5.91 10.35
CA GLY A 107 8.27 -4.98 11.14
C GLY A 107 7.36 -4.13 10.26
N PHE A 108 6.66 -3.17 10.87
CA PHE A 108 5.74 -2.28 10.16
C PHE A 108 6.42 -1.50 9.04
N ASP A 109 7.58 -0.89 9.34
CA ASP A 109 8.32 -0.07 8.39
C ASP A 109 8.84 -0.88 7.20
N GLU A 110 9.33 -2.10 7.44
CA GLU A 110 9.81 -2.98 6.39
C GLU A 110 8.66 -3.45 5.47
N ILE A 111 7.48 -3.79 6.03
CA ILE A 111 6.31 -4.17 5.24
C ILE A 111 5.84 -2.98 4.40
N TYR A 112 5.81 -1.78 4.98
CA TYR A 112 5.43 -0.56 4.28
C TYR A 112 6.46 -0.18 3.20
N GLY A 113 7.76 -0.34 3.48
CA GLY A 113 8.82 -0.20 2.49
C GLY A 113 8.64 -1.15 1.31
N LEU A 114 8.33 -2.41 1.59
CA LEU A 114 8.07 -3.42 0.56
C LEU A 114 6.84 -3.07 -0.29
N PHE A 115 5.76 -2.58 0.35
CA PHE A 115 4.59 -2.05 -0.34
C PHE A 115 4.98 -0.97 -1.37
N ILE A 116 5.76 0.04 -0.98
CA ILE A 116 6.17 1.14 -1.85
C ILE A 116 7.07 0.64 -2.99
N LEU A 117 8.03 -0.24 -2.68
CA LEU A 117 8.93 -0.82 -3.66
C LEU A 117 8.17 -1.59 -4.75
N ILE A 118 7.20 -2.42 -4.38
CA ILE A 118 6.40 -3.19 -5.33
C ILE A 118 5.39 -2.30 -6.07
N TYR A 119 4.82 -1.29 -5.39
CA TYR A 119 3.91 -0.33 -6.03
C TYR A 119 4.57 0.39 -7.21
N SER A 120 5.83 0.82 -7.04
CA SER A 120 6.61 1.50 -8.05
C SER A 120 7.31 0.58 -9.05
N ALA A 121 7.28 -0.74 -8.81
CA ALA A 121 7.99 -1.71 -9.64
C ALA A 121 7.38 -1.90 -11.02
N THR A 122 8.26 -2.12 -12.00
CA THR A 122 7.93 -2.47 -13.38
C THR A 122 8.23 -3.93 -13.66
N LYS A 123 7.79 -4.41 -14.83
CA LYS A 123 8.09 -5.78 -15.27
C LYS A 123 9.61 -5.99 -15.33
N GLY A 124 10.12 -6.98 -14.62
CA GLY A 124 11.53 -7.34 -14.56
C GLY A 124 12.24 -6.90 -13.28
N ASP A 125 11.67 -6.00 -12.49
CA ASP A 125 12.27 -5.56 -11.22
C ASP A 125 12.25 -6.68 -10.15
N TYR A 126 11.25 -7.56 -10.22
CA TYR A 126 11.10 -8.72 -9.33
C TYR A 126 10.74 -9.97 -10.11
N SER A 127 11.24 -11.13 -9.66
CA SER A 127 10.80 -12.42 -10.20
C SER A 127 9.40 -12.77 -9.69
N VAL A 128 8.70 -13.64 -10.43
CA VAL A 128 7.35 -14.12 -10.03
C VAL A 128 7.41 -14.85 -8.69
N GLU A 129 8.43 -15.67 -8.51
CA GLU A 129 8.64 -16.47 -7.29
C GLU A 129 8.85 -15.56 -6.07
N TYR A 130 9.52 -14.41 -6.25
CA TYR A 130 9.68 -13.43 -5.18
C TYR A 130 8.32 -12.83 -4.79
N ILE A 131 7.51 -12.44 -5.77
CA ILE A 131 6.16 -11.89 -5.52
C ILE A 131 5.23 -12.93 -4.91
N GLU A 132 5.28 -14.19 -5.36
CA GLU A 132 4.49 -15.28 -4.75
C GLU A 132 4.85 -15.50 -3.28
N ARG A 133 6.15 -15.47 -2.92
CA ARG A 133 6.56 -15.55 -1.51
C ARG A 133 5.97 -14.42 -0.66
N ILE A 134 5.93 -13.19 -1.21
CA ILE A 134 5.32 -12.04 -0.51
C ILE A 134 3.81 -12.27 -0.34
N ILE A 135 3.12 -12.75 -1.36
CA ILE A 135 1.68 -13.08 -1.29
C ILE A 135 1.44 -14.16 -0.24
N ASP A 136 2.24 -15.21 -0.21
CA ASP A 136 2.12 -16.30 0.76
C ASP A 136 2.39 -15.80 2.19
N GLU A 137 3.33 -14.88 2.37
CA GLU A 137 3.57 -14.24 3.66
C GLU A 137 2.38 -13.36 4.10
N CYS A 138 1.77 -12.62 3.17
CA CYS A 138 0.54 -11.89 3.44
C CYS A 138 -0.59 -12.83 3.88
N PHE A 139 -0.79 -13.96 3.20
CA PHE A 139 -1.82 -14.93 3.55
C PHE A 139 -1.67 -15.51 4.96
N LYS A 140 -0.43 -15.67 5.44
CA LYS A 140 -0.16 -16.13 6.83
C LYS A 140 -0.47 -15.07 7.88
N ASN A 141 -0.31 -13.79 7.56
CA ASN A 141 -0.34 -12.68 8.52
C ASN A 141 -1.64 -11.87 8.48
N ILE A 142 -2.47 -11.98 7.43
CA ILE A 142 -3.78 -11.30 7.35
C ILE A 142 -4.79 -11.84 8.37
N PRO A 143 -4.85 -13.17 8.72
CA PRO A 143 -5.83 -13.65 9.68
C PRO A 143 -5.73 -12.95 11.03
N VAL A 144 -6.81 -12.26 11.43
CA VAL A 144 -6.88 -11.51 12.69
C VAL A 144 -6.99 -12.47 13.86
N ARG A 145 -5.98 -12.50 14.73
CA ARG A 145 -5.90 -13.37 15.90
C ARG A 145 -6.27 -12.66 17.20
N ASN A 146 -6.03 -11.36 17.29
CA ASN A 146 -6.31 -10.52 18.44
C ASN A 146 -6.52 -9.07 18.02
N TYR A 147 -6.86 -8.20 18.97
CA TYR A 147 -7.15 -6.79 18.69
C TYR A 147 -5.98 -6.04 18.01
N LEU A 148 -4.75 -6.26 18.47
CA LEU A 148 -3.56 -5.58 17.92
C LEU A 148 -3.22 -6.07 16.50
N SER A 149 -3.47 -7.35 16.20
CA SER A 149 -3.20 -7.90 14.87
C SER A 149 -4.08 -7.30 13.76
N LYS A 150 -5.19 -6.60 14.10
CA LYS A 150 -6.06 -5.95 13.11
C LYS A 150 -5.32 -4.90 12.27
N TYR A 151 -4.46 -4.10 12.91
CA TYR A 151 -3.71 -3.04 12.23
C TYR A 151 -2.66 -3.64 11.29
N MET A 152 -1.90 -4.63 11.79
CA MET A 152 -0.92 -5.33 10.96
C MET A 152 -1.60 -6.07 9.81
N SER A 153 -2.74 -6.72 10.05
CA SER A 153 -3.53 -7.37 9.01
C SER A 153 -3.92 -6.40 7.90
N ALA A 154 -4.31 -5.16 8.23
CA ALA A 154 -4.65 -4.15 7.23
C ALA A 154 -3.44 -3.78 6.35
N VAL A 155 -2.26 -3.61 6.95
CA VAL A 155 -1.02 -3.32 6.19
C VAL A 155 -0.66 -4.48 5.26
N TYR A 156 -0.81 -5.73 5.72
CA TYR A 156 -0.63 -6.89 4.85
C TYR A 156 -1.68 -6.99 3.73
N CYS A 157 -2.91 -6.50 3.93
CA CYS A 157 -3.91 -6.41 2.86
C CYS A 157 -3.47 -5.42 1.77
N ASP A 158 -2.91 -4.26 2.16
CA ASP A 158 -2.39 -3.30 1.21
C ASP A 158 -1.19 -3.85 0.43
N LEU A 159 -0.26 -4.52 1.11
CA LEU A 159 0.86 -5.18 0.46
C LEU A 159 0.38 -6.27 -0.52
N LEU A 160 -0.58 -7.10 -0.11
CA LEU A 160 -1.17 -8.16 -0.94
C LEU A 160 -1.79 -7.59 -2.22
N LYS A 161 -2.58 -6.52 -2.09
CA LYS A 161 -3.19 -5.80 -3.23
C LYS A 161 -2.13 -5.36 -4.24
N VAL A 162 -1.06 -4.75 -3.76
CA VAL A 162 0.02 -4.24 -4.61
C VAL A 162 0.81 -5.37 -5.26
N ALA A 163 1.06 -6.46 -4.55
CA ALA A 163 1.72 -7.65 -5.10
C ALA A 163 0.89 -8.31 -6.22
N ILE A 164 -0.42 -8.45 -6.03
CA ILE A 164 -1.32 -8.97 -7.08
C ILE A 164 -1.37 -7.98 -8.27
N SER A 165 -1.44 -6.67 -8.01
CA SER A 165 -1.41 -5.65 -9.06
C SER A 165 -0.10 -5.69 -9.86
N PHE A 166 1.03 -6.01 -9.24
CA PHE A 166 2.29 -6.23 -9.96
C PHE A 166 2.19 -7.41 -10.92
N LEU A 167 1.62 -8.55 -10.51
CA LEU A 167 1.39 -9.69 -11.41
C LEU A 167 0.57 -9.30 -12.64
N VAL A 168 -0.45 -8.47 -12.46
CA VAL A 168 -1.27 -7.94 -13.58
C VAL A 168 -0.46 -7.06 -14.51
N ARG A 169 0.37 -6.14 -13.96
CA ARG A 169 1.25 -5.27 -14.76
C ARG A 169 2.31 -6.07 -15.51
N ALA A 170 2.82 -7.12 -14.89
CA ALA A 170 3.80 -8.01 -15.48
C ALA A 170 3.22 -9.00 -16.53
N GLY A 171 1.87 -9.09 -16.63
CA GLY A 171 1.17 -9.93 -17.60
C GLY A 171 0.84 -11.35 -17.13
N TYR A 172 1.01 -11.67 -15.84
CA TYR A 172 0.71 -13.00 -15.24
C TYR A 172 -0.76 -13.08 -14.83
N TYR A 173 -1.69 -12.93 -15.80
CA TYR A 173 -3.12 -12.79 -15.54
C TYR A 173 -3.75 -13.99 -14.87
N GLU A 174 -3.41 -15.22 -15.27
CA GLU A 174 -3.97 -16.44 -14.68
C GLU A 174 -3.59 -16.59 -13.20
N LEU A 175 -2.33 -16.34 -12.89
CA LEU A 175 -1.84 -16.36 -11.51
C LEU A 175 -2.50 -15.25 -10.69
N ALA A 176 -2.58 -14.03 -11.23
CA ALA A 176 -3.23 -12.90 -10.56
C ALA A 176 -4.72 -13.17 -10.31
N GLU A 177 -5.45 -13.75 -11.28
CA GLU A 177 -6.85 -14.17 -11.12
C GLU A 177 -7.01 -15.19 -9.98
N LYS A 178 -6.15 -16.22 -9.97
CA LYS A 178 -6.14 -17.22 -8.90
C LYS A 178 -5.93 -16.55 -7.53
N LYS A 179 -4.92 -15.70 -7.41
CA LYS A 179 -4.60 -15.00 -6.14
C LYS A 179 -5.70 -14.02 -5.72
N CYS A 180 -6.40 -13.35 -6.65
CA CYS A 180 -7.58 -12.54 -6.31
C CYS A 180 -8.69 -13.40 -5.68
N LYS A 181 -9.00 -14.57 -6.26
CA LYS A 181 -10.03 -15.47 -5.75
C LYS A 181 -9.69 -16.02 -4.36
N GLU A 182 -8.44 -16.45 -4.16
CA GLU A 182 -7.93 -16.89 -2.87
C GLU A 182 -8.00 -15.76 -1.81
N THR A 183 -7.68 -14.52 -2.20
CA THR A 183 -7.76 -13.35 -1.33
C THR A 183 -9.19 -13.03 -0.91
N LEU A 184 -10.15 -13.05 -1.84
CA LEU A 184 -11.56 -12.81 -1.51
C LEU A 184 -12.11 -13.87 -0.55
N LYS A 185 -11.70 -15.13 -0.72
CA LYS A 185 -12.04 -16.21 0.22
C LYS A 185 -11.45 -15.92 1.60
N LEU A 186 -10.15 -15.59 1.67
CA LEU A 186 -9.47 -15.24 2.92
C LEU A 186 -10.17 -14.09 3.65
N TYR A 187 -10.57 -13.03 2.94
CA TYR A 187 -11.25 -11.88 3.55
C TYR A 187 -12.64 -12.26 4.08
N ASN A 188 -13.38 -13.13 3.37
CA ASN A 188 -14.68 -13.62 3.82
C ASN A 188 -14.58 -14.48 5.08
N GLU A 189 -13.52 -15.23 5.23
CA GLU A 189 -13.24 -16.07 6.41
C GLU A 189 -12.74 -15.27 7.62
N ASN A 190 -12.43 -13.96 7.43
CA ASN A 190 -11.91 -13.08 8.48
C ASN A 190 -12.85 -11.89 8.77
N PRO A 191 -13.98 -12.10 9.48
CA PRO A 191 -14.97 -11.05 9.72
C PRO A 191 -14.45 -9.90 10.59
N LEU A 192 -13.38 -10.11 11.35
CA LEU A 192 -12.75 -9.10 12.21
C LEU A 192 -11.74 -8.21 11.48
N LEU A 193 -11.47 -8.47 10.19
CA LEU A 193 -10.56 -7.67 9.40
C LEU A 193 -11.09 -6.24 9.25
N LEU A 194 -10.24 -5.25 9.60
CA LEU A 194 -10.56 -3.84 9.41
C LEU A 194 -10.73 -3.53 7.92
N ASN A 195 -11.69 -2.65 7.61
CA ASN A 195 -11.94 -2.18 6.23
C ASN A 195 -12.16 -3.33 5.21
N ARG A 196 -12.61 -4.50 5.66
CA ARG A 196 -12.80 -5.69 4.80
C ARG A 196 -13.56 -5.39 3.52
N ALA A 197 -14.64 -4.60 3.59
CA ALA A 197 -15.45 -4.25 2.42
C ALA A 197 -14.62 -3.46 1.39
N THR A 198 -13.81 -2.50 1.84
CA THR A 198 -12.93 -1.71 0.98
C THR A 198 -11.87 -2.59 0.33
N PHE A 199 -11.17 -3.43 1.11
CA PHE A 199 -10.17 -4.35 0.56
C PHE A 199 -10.79 -5.34 -0.43
N SER A 200 -11.97 -5.88 -0.13
CA SER A 200 -12.68 -6.78 -1.06
C SER A 200 -13.04 -6.06 -2.38
N LYS A 201 -13.55 -4.82 -2.30
CA LYS A 201 -13.82 -3.99 -3.49
C LYS A 201 -12.57 -3.81 -4.35
N GLU A 202 -11.44 -3.50 -3.72
CA GLU A 202 -10.17 -3.28 -4.43
C GLU A 202 -9.67 -4.55 -5.15
N ILE A 203 -9.79 -5.72 -4.52
CA ILE A 203 -9.45 -7.00 -5.17
C ILE A 203 -10.42 -7.31 -6.32
N VAL A 204 -11.71 -7.02 -6.18
CA VAL A 204 -12.69 -7.16 -7.28
C VAL A 204 -12.37 -6.20 -8.42
N ALA A 205 -11.89 -4.98 -8.14
CA ALA A 205 -11.46 -4.02 -9.15
C ALA A 205 -10.24 -4.53 -9.95
N ILE A 206 -9.28 -5.18 -9.27
CA ILE A 206 -8.16 -5.84 -9.94
C ILE A 206 -8.66 -6.99 -10.82
N LEU A 207 -9.60 -7.81 -10.32
CA LEU A 207 -10.18 -8.92 -11.07
C LEU A 207 -10.93 -8.44 -12.32
N ALA A 208 -11.67 -7.32 -12.23
CA ALA A 208 -12.31 -6.69 -13.38
C ALA A 208 -11.26 -6.30 -14.45
N SER A 209 -10.15 -5.66 -14.04
CA SER A 209 -9.06 -5.30 -14.94
C SER A 209 -8.41 -6.53 -15.62
N ILE A 210 -8.25 -7.64 -14.89
CA ILE A 210 -7.73 -8.90 -15.44
C ILE A 210 -8.67 -9.41 -16.53
N TYR A 211 -9.97 -9.50 -16.25
CA TYR A 211 -10.97 -10.01 -17.18
C TYR A 211 -11.11 -9.15 -18.44
N LEU A 212 -11.08 -7.82 -18.28
CA LEU A 212 -11.05 -6.89 -19.41
C LEU A 212 -9.83 -7.13 -20.34
N LYS A 213 -8.65 -7.33 -19.75
CA LYS A 213 -7.41 -7.62 -20.50
C LYS A 213 -7.41 -9.00 -21.14
N GLN A 214 -8.14 -9.96 -20.59
CA GLN A 214 -8.33 -11.31 -21.12
C GLN A 214 -9.50 -11.41 -22.12
N ASN A 215 -10.15 -10.28 -22.46
CA ASN A 215 -11.30 -10.25 -23.35
C ASN A 215 -12.51 -11.04 -22.83
N LYS A 216 -12.75 -11.00 -21.50
CA LYS A 216 -13.89 -11.65 -20.86
C LYS A 216 -14.99 -10.62 -20.56
N GLU A 217 -16.23 -10.90 -20.96
CA GLU A 217 -17.39 -10.02 -20.73
C GLU A 217 -17.67 -9.77 -19.25
N GLU A 218 -17.37 -10.75 -18.38
CA GLU A 218 -17.47 -10.59 -16.92
C GLU A 218 -16.64 -9.39 -16.41
N GLY A 219 -15.58 -9.01 -17.13
CA GLY A 219 -14.79 -7.81 -16.83
C GLY A 219 -15.61 -6.55 -16.93
N VAL A 220 -16.44 -6.41 -17.96
CA VAL A 220 -17.35 -5.25 -18.14
C VAL A 220 -18.39 -5.22 -17.04
N ILE A 221 -19.00 -6.37 -16.73
CA ILE A 221 -20.00 -6.48 -15.67
C ILE A 221 -19.43 -6.05 -14.31
N LEU A 222 -18.22 -6.50 -13.98
CA LEU A 222 -17.55 -6.14 -12.72
C LEU A 222 -17.14 -4.66 -12.71
N ALA A 223 -16.60 -4.15 -13.82
CA ALA A 223 -16.21 -2.75 -13.95
C ALA A 223 -17.41 -1.81 -13.72
N ASN A 224 -18.54 -2.08 -14.38
CA ASN A 224 -19.76 -1.28 -14.21
C ASN A 224 -20.29 -1.31 -12.78
N LYS A 225 -20.21 -2.48 -12.08
CA LYS A 225 -20.59 -2.57 -10.67
C LYS A 225 -19.68 -1.74 -9.76
N ILE A 226 -18.37 -1.74 -10.01
CA ILE A 226 -17.41 -0.94 -9.23
C ILE A 226 -17.65 0.55 -9.47
N LEU A 227 -17.81 0.99 -10.72
CA LEU A 227 -18.06 2.38 -11.06
C LEU A 227 -19.37 2.89 -10.42
N LYS A 228 -20.44 2.09 -10.50
CA LYS A 228 -21.70 2.42 -9.84
C LYS A 228 -21.55 2.56 -8.32
N TYR A 229 -20.76 1.70 -7.68
CA TYR A 229 -20.45 1.84 -6.25
C TYR A 229 -19.72 3.15 -5.96
N GLU A 230 -18.72 3.50 -6.76
CA GLU A 230 -17.94 4.74 -6.60
C GLU A 230 -18.79 5.99 -6.85
N ASP A 231 -19.71 5.96 -7.82
CA ASP A 231 -20.69 7.03 -8.04
C ASP A 231 -21.58 7.25 -6.81
N ILE A 232 -22.12 6.17 -6.23
CA ILE A 232 -22.95 6.24 -5.01
C ILE A 232 -22.15 6.86 -3.84
N VAL A 233 -20.90 6.45 -3.66
CA VAL A 233 -20.04 6.99 -2.59
C VAL A 233 -19.78 8.49 -2.83
N ALA A 234 -19.47 8.88 -4.07
CA ALA A 234 -19.23 10.28 -4.44
C ALA A 234 -20.49 11.15 -4.24
N GLU A 235 -21.66 10.61 -4.54
CA GLU A 235 -22.94 11.29 -4.32
C GLU A 235 -23.25 11.48 -2.83
N ILE A 236 -23.11 10.43 -2.03
CA ILE A 236 -23.42 10.46 -0.59
C ILE A 236 -22.46 11.36 0.17
N THR A 237 -21.15 11.30 -0.15
CA THR A 237 -20.13 12.08 0.57
C THR A 237 -20.05 13.53 0.13
N GLY A 238 -20.40 13.82 -1.13
CA GLY A 238 -20.20 15.13 -1.74
C GLY A 238 -18.73 15.54 -1.91
N ASP A 239 -17.79 14.63 -1.58
CA ASP A 239 -16.35 14.91 -1.63
C ASP A 239 -15.81 14.75 -3.07
N PRO A 240 -15.21 15.82 -3.66
CA PRO A 240 -14.64 15.79 -5.01
C PRO A 240 -13.59 14.69 -5.21
N TYR A 241 -12.92 14.27 -4.15
CA TYR A 241 -11.94 13.17 -4.20
C TYR A 241 -12.53 11.87 -4.75
N TYR A 242 -13.74 11.49 -4.31
CA TYR A 242 -14.36 10.25 -4.79
C TYR A 242 -14.76 10.31 -6.26
N ARG A 243 -15.14 11.49 -6.76
CA ARG A 243 -15.38 11.69 -8.21
C ARG A 243 -14.09 11.51 -9.00
N GLN A 244 -12.99 12.09 -8.53
CA GLN A 244 -11.69 11.92 -9.17
C GLN A 244 -11.24 10.45 -9.19
N VAL A 245 -11.43 9.71 -8.09
CA VAL A 245 -11.13 8.27 -8.01
C VAL A 245 -11.96 7.51 -9.06
N ARG A 246 -13.26 7.79 -9.14
CA ARG A 246 -14.17 7.18 -10.11
C ARG A 246 -13.73 7.43 -11.56
N ASP A 247 -13.38 8.66 -11.90
CA ASP A 247 -12.95 9.01 -13.26
C ASP A 247 -11.64 8.33 -13.65
N VAL A 248 -10.66 8.28 -12.73
CA VAL A 248 -9.40 7.54 -12.93
C VAL A 248 -9.66 6.03 -13.09
N THR A 249 -10.58 5.46 -12.32
CA THR A 249 -10.96 4.05 -12.42
C THR A 249 -11.62 3.75 -13.77
N TYR A 250 -12.53 4.61 -14.22
CA TYR A 250 -13.16 4.50 -15.52
C TYR A 250 -12.14 4.51 -16.67
N GLU A 251 -11.25 5.50 -16.68
CA GLU A 251 -10.19 5.58 -17.69
C GLU A 251 -9.30 4.31 -17.70
N ALA A 252 -8.96 3.79 -16.51
CA ALA A 252 -8.16 2.58 -16.40
C ALA A 252 -8.87 1.36 -16.99
N TYR A 253 -10.17 1.22 -16.75
CA TYR A 253 -10.97 0.15 -17.32
C TYR A 253 -11.13 0.28 -18.84
N CYS A 254 -11.40 1.49 -19.35
CA CYS A 254 -11.46 1.72 -20.79
C CYS A 254 -10.14 1.35 -21.48
N LYS A 255 -8.99 1.71 -20.89
CA LYS A 255 -7.66 1.32 -21.42
C LYS A 255 -7.41 -0.19 -21.35
N ALA A 256 -7.96 -0.88 -20.36
CA ALA A 256 -7.80 -2.33 -20.20
C ALA A 256 -8.78 -3.14 -21.07
N ASN A 257 -9.88 -2.54 -21.47
CA ASN A 257 -11.00 -3.22 -22.14
C ASN A 257 -10.62 -3.67 -23.57
N LYS A 258 -10.74 -4.95 -23.81
CA LYS A 258 -10.55 -5.61 -25.12
C LYS A 258 -11.80 -6.34 -25.62
N THR A 259 -12.91 -6.26 -24.87
CA THR A 259 -14.12 -7.04 -25.17
C THR A 259 -14.92 -6.47 -26.33
N GLY A 260 -14.71 -5.21 -26.69
CA GLY A 260 -15.55 -4.48 -27.67
C GLY A 260 -16.91 -4.03 -27.11
N LEU A 261 -17.21 -4.34 -25.84
CA LEU A 261 -18.40 -3.84 -25.15
C LEU A 261 -18.10 -2.52 -24.45
N ASP A 262 -19.10 -1.65 -24.39
CA ASP A 262 -18.95 -0.35 -23.69
C ASP A 262 -18.96 -0.52 -22.18
N ILE A 263 -18.09 0.22 -21.52
CA ILE A 263 -18.13 0.41 -20.07
C ILE A 263 -18.99 1.64 -19.82
N GLU A 264 -20.03 1.49 -18.99
CA GLU A 264 -20.96 2.57 -18.65
C GLU A 264 -20.25 3.69 -17.88
N PHE A 265 -20.49 4.94 -18.33
CA PHE A 265 -19.93 6.14 -17.69
C PHE A 265 -20.87 6.66 -16.63
#